data_388a800d8a925ad06824f46497235205
#
_entry.id   388a800d8a925ad06824f46497235205
#
_cell.length_a   1.000
_cell.length_b   1.000
_cell.length_c   1.000
_cell.angle_alpha   90.00
_cell.angle_beta   90.00
_cell.angle_gamma   90.00
#
_symmetry.space_group_name_H-M   'P 1'
#
loop_
_entity.id
_entity.type
_entity.pdbx_description
1 polymer ?
#
loop_
_entity_poly.entity_id
_entity_poly.type
_entity_poly.pdbx_seq_one_letter_code
_entity_poly.pdbx_strand_id
1 'polypeptide(L)'
;MVTSASSSSPRALRYELLTLGDELLLGLTANGHLTFIGAQLGRRGVLLQRNVTITDEADAIAAQFRESWAQSDVIITTGGLGPTCDDRTREVLAQALGQQLILDEATEQAIAQRFARLNRPMTANNLKQAYRFEHGEVLPNANGTAPGLWVEQAGKVLIMLPGPPNELQPMFIEQVVPRLAQLGLLSSREAYVQIRTAGVGESLLETQFQAIFQRYPALSIAYCAHQGQVDCRVSSPDRVYSMVQLQAIAQECAVLLGDNFVCFGHDTLTKVVADQLRAAGRTLAVAESCTGGLLSNNFTDICGASKFFHGGIVSYSNDAKMLLLDCPECLLSQHGAVSAECAVAMATGVAEKLSADYGVAVTGFAGPAGGTGENPVGTIYLGLHGPNGSWSRKLNYPGPRGAVKQRAVTAAIDWLRRELAREACQAPAPLAN
;
A
#
# COMPACT_ATOMS: atom_id res chain seq x y z
N MET A 1 -37.85 -16.99 -42.17
CA MET A 1 -37.21 -15.75 -41.73
C MET A 1 -36.80 -15.93 -40.32
N VAL A 2 -35.51 -16.18 -40.07
CA VAL A 2 -34.95 -16.32 -38.74
C VAL A 2 -34.40 -14.93 -38.35
N THR A 3 -35.07 -14.28 -37.43
CA THR A 3 -34.62 -13.00 -36.87
C THR A 3 -33.40 -13.25 -35.97
N SER A 4 -32.22 -12.86 -36.44
CA SER A 4 -31.01 -12.84 -35.66
C SER A 4 -31.15 -11.77 -34.57
N ALA A 5 -31.32 -12.21 -33.34
CA ALA A 5 -31.15 -11.34 -32.18
C ALA A 5 -29.66 -10.94 -32.08
N SER A 6 -29.36 -9.70 -32.37
CA SER A 6 -28.03 -9.11 -32.13
C SER A 6 -27.79 -9.09 -30.63
N SER A 7 -26.94 -9.96 -30.12
CA SER A 7 -26.42 -9.90 -28.78
C SER A 7 -25.49 -8.70 -28.71
N SER A 8 -26.01 -7.52 -28.32
CA SER A 8 -25.18 -6.40 -27.94
C SER A 8 -24.40 -6.80 -26.71
N SER A 9 -23.07 -6.87 -26.82
CA SER A 9 -22.20 -7.00 -25.65
C SER A 9 -22.57 -5.91 -24.63
N PRO A 10 -22.72 -6.25 -23.34
CA PRO A 10 -23.06 -5.25 -22.34
C PRO A 10 -22.03 -4.13 -22.36
N ARG A 11 -22.49 -2.88 -22.50
CA ARG A 11 -21.64 -1.70 -22.48
C ARG A 11 -20.81 -1.72 -21.18
N ALA A 12 -19.48 -1.55 -21.29
CA ALA A 12 -18.61 -1.41 -20.12
C ALA A 12 -19.06 -0.21 -19.29
N LEU A 13 -19.22 -0.43 -17.99
CA LEU A 13 -19.56 0.61 -17.02
C LEU A 13 -18.42 1.66 -16.94
N ARG A 14 -18.82 2.92 -16.87
CA ARG A 14 -17.90 4.06 -16.76
C ARG A 14 -17.80 4.54 -15.33
N TYR A 15 -16.60 4.43 -14.76
CA TYR A 15 -16.25 4.91 -13.43
C TYR A 15 -15.41 6.18 -13.52
N GLU A 16 -15.77 7.17 -12.76
CA GLU A 16 -15.03 8.42 -12.65
C GLU A 16 -14.77 8.79 -11.20
N LEU A 17 -13.58 9.32 -10.92
CA LEU A 17 -13.18 9.85 -9.63
C LEU A 17 -13.04 11.38 -9.72
N LEU A 18 -13.77 12.09 -8.89
CA LEU A 18 -13.62 13.52 -8.67
C LEU A 18 -12.93 13.74 -7.32
N THR A 19 -11.75 14.31 -7.36
CA THR A 19 -10.97 14.62 -6.15
C THR A 19 -11.05 16.12 -5.90
N LEU A 20 -11.54 16.51 -4.74
CA LEU A 20 -11.69 17.90 -4.33
C LEU A 20 -10.61 18.25 -3.31
N GLY A 21 -10.03 19.42 -3.46
CA GLY A 21 -9.02 19.96 -2.54
C GLY A 21 -8.02 20.86 -3.27
N ASP A 22 -7.99 22.14 -2.87
CA ASP A 22 -7.03 23.11 -3.38
C ASP A 22 -5.58 22.70 -3.11
N GLU A 23 -5.31 22.03 -1.99
CA GLU A 23 -3.99 21.54 -1.61
C GLU A 23 -3.41 20.51 -2.61
N LEU A 24 -4.28 19.77 -3.32
CA LEU A 24 -3.87 18.83 -4.35
C LEU A 24 -3.41 19.56 -5.62
N LEU A 25 -4.14 20.61 -6.01
CA LEU A 25 -3.83 21.43 -7.18
C LEU A 25 -2.62 22.34 -6.94
N LEU A 26 -2.43 22.79 -5.70
CA LEU A 26 -1.26 23.55 -5.27
C LEU A 26 0.01 22.67 -5.14
N GLY A 27 -0.13 21.35 -5.26
CA GLY A 27 1.00 20.43 -5.14
C GLY A 27 1.52 20.26 -3.69
N LEU A 28 0.74 20.66 -2.70
CA LEU A 28 1.09 20.53 -1.28
C LEU A 28 0.92 19.09 -0.79
N THR A 29 0.03 18.34 -1.41
CA THR A 29 -0.28 16.95 -1.08
C THR A 29 -0.43 16.12 -2.36
N ALA A 30 0.08 14.89 -2.35
CA ALA A 30 -0.11 13.96 -3.46
C ALA A 30 -1.55 13.39 -3.45
N ASN A 31 -2.13 13.19 -4.63
CA ASN A 31 -3.46 12.56 -4.75
C ASN A 31 -3.40 11.06 -4.44
N GLY A 32 -3.38 10.72 -3.15
CA GLY A 32 -3.42 9.35 -2.65
C GLY A 32 -4.76 8.65 -2.88
N HIS A 33 -5.84 9.40 -3.07
CA HIS A 33 -7.18 8.85 -3.31
C HIS A 33 -7.25 8.10 -4.63
N LEU A 34 -6.70 8.68 -5.71
CA LEU A 34 -6.59 8.02 -7.01
C LEU A 34 -5.81 6.71 -6.90
N THR A 35 -4.68 6.73 -6.22
CA THR A 35 -3.84 5.55 -6.06
C THR A 35 -4.59 4.43 -5.32
N PHE A 36 -5.27 4.78 -4.23
CA PHE A 36 -6.00 3.81 -3.41
C PHE A 36 -7.26 3.28 -4.14
N ILE A 37 -8.16 4.17 -4.56
CA ILE A 37 -9.45 3.78 -5.19
C ILE A 37 -9.19 3.06 -6.51
N GLY A 38 -8.27 3.57 -7.34
CA GLY A 38 -7.87 2.93 -8.59
C GLY A 38 -7.33 1.53 -8.37
N ALA A 39 -6.52 1.30 -7.34
CA ALA A 39 -6.03 -0.03 -6.99
C ALA A 39 -7.18 -0.96 -6.54
N GLN A 40 -8.11 -0.49 -5.71
CA GLN A 40 -9.25 -1.29 -5.24
C GLN A 40 -10.20 -1.70 -6.37
N LEU A 41 -10.50 -0.78 -7.28
CA LEU A 41 -11.32 -1.05 -8.46
C LEU A 41 -10.58 -1.96 -9.46
N GLY A 42 -9.29 -1.66 -9.71
CA GLY A 42 -8.44 -2.42 -10.62
C GLY A 42 -8.29 -3.89 -10.23
N ARG A 43 -8.19 -4.20 -8.92
CA ARG A 43 -8.20 -5.58 -8.41
C ARG A 43 -9.43 -6.37 -8.87
N ARG A 44 -10.55 -5.69 -9.08
CA ARG A 44 -11.84 -6.28 -9.47
C ARG A 44 -12.16 -6.13 -10.96
N GLY A 45 -11.15 -5.75 -11.75
CA GLY A 45 -11.27 -5.64 -13.21
C GLY A 45 -11.97 -4.37 -13.70
N VAL A 46 -12.11 -3.36 -12.84
CA VAL A 46 -12.65 -2.06 -13.20
C VAL A 46 -11.53 -1.04 -13.31
N LEU A 47 -11.40 -0.43 -14.48
CA LEU A 47 -10.51 0.70 -14.72
C LEU A 47 -11.28 2.01 -14.54
N LEU A 48 -10.75 2.94 -13.75
CA LEU A 48 -11.22 4.32 -13.77
C LEU A 48 -10.95 4.92 -15.16
N GLN A 49 -12.02 5.33 -15.85
CA GLN A 49 -11.87 5.94 -17.17
C GLN A 49 -11.33 7.38 -17.06
N ARG A 50 -11.65 8.06 -15.96
CA ARG A 50 -11.22 9.43 -15.75
C ARG A 50 -11.03 9.72 -14.26
N ASN A 51 -10.03 10.52 -13.95
CA ASN A 51 -9.87 11.20 -12.67
C ASN A 51 -9.74 12.70 -12.93
N VAL A 52 -10.51 13.51 -12.21
CA VAL A 52 -10.45 14.96 -12.28
C VAL A 52 -10.22 15.50 -10.88
N THR A 53 -9.18 16.33 -10.74
CA THR A 53 -8.95 17.09 -9.50
C THR A 53 -9.42 18.51 -9.71
N ILE A 54 -10.26 19.02 -8.83
CA ILE A 54 -10.89 20.33 -8.92
C ILE A 54 -10.74 21.09 -7.60
N THR A 55 -10.90 22.40 -7.69
CA THR A 55 -10.93 23.32 -6.54
C THR A 55 -12.21 23.11 -5.70
N ASP A 56 -12.21 23.65 -4.48
CA ASP A 56 -13.37 23.63 -3.58
C ASP A 56 -14.42 24.72 -3.93
N GLU A 57 -14.25 25.40 -5.07
CA GLU A 57 -15.19 26.41 -5.57
C GLU A 57 -16.49 25.78 -6.05
N ALA A 58 -17.62 26.30 -5.57
CA ALA A 58 -18.95 25.76 -5.83
C ALA A 58 -19.27 25.63 -7.33
N ASP A 59 -18.91 26.64 -8.13
CA ASP A 59 -19.18 26.64 -9.58
C ASP A 59 -18.32 25.60 -10.31
N ALA A 60 -17.06 25.41 -9.89
CA ALA A 60 -16.17 24.40 -10.45
C ALA A 60 -16.69 22.99 -10.12
N ILE A 61 -17.12 22.76 -8.88
CA ILE A 61 -17.72 21.49 -8.45
C ILE A 61 -18.98 21.21 -9.26
N ALA A 62 -19.90 22.18 -9.37
CA ALA A 62 -21.15 22.03 -10.08
C ALA A 62 -20.97 21.75 -11.59
N ALA A 63 -20.05 22.48 -12.24
CA ALA A 63 -19.76 22.33 -13.66
C ALA A 63 -19.17 20.94 -13.94
N GLN A 64 -18.13 20.55 -13.19
CA GLN A 64 -17.48 19.26 -13.38
C GLN A 64 -18.42 18.10 -13.06
N PHE A 65 -19.20 18.19 -11.98
CA PHE A 65 -20.16 17.14 -11.64
C PHE A 65 -21.21 16.93 -12.73
N ARG A 66 -21.78 18.00 -13.30
CA ARG A 66 -22.78 17.88 -14.40
C ARG A 66 -22.16 17.19 -15.62
N GLU A 67 -20.93 17.53 -15.98
CA GLU A 67 -20.21 16.87 -17.07
C GLU A 67 -20.03 15.38 -16.77
N SER A 68 -19.50 15.05 -15.59
CA SER A 68 -19.27 13.67 -15.16
C SER A 68 -20.57 12.88 -15.08
N TRP A 69 -21.63 13.49 -14.52
CA TRP A 69 -22.95 12.84 -14.41
C TRP A 69 -23.56 12.52 -15.77
N ALA A 70 -23.30 13.34 -16.79
CA ALA A 70 -23.80 13.07 -18.14
C ALA A 70 -23.19 11.80 -18.77
N GLN A 71 -21.93 11.49 -18.47
CA GLN A 71 -21.16 10.48 -19.20
C GLN A 71 -20.74 9.24 -18.39
N SER A 72 -20.85 9.27 -17.06
CA SER A 72 -20.42 8.17 -16.19
C SER A 72 -21.60 7.44 -15.55
N ASP A 73 -21.39 6.16 -15.22
CA ASP A 73 -22.40 5.31 -14.57
C ASP A 73 -22.18 5.32 -13.04
N VAL A 74 -20.93 5.39 -12.61
CA VAL A 74 -20.53 5.50 -11.21
C VAL A 74 -19.57 6.66 -11.03
N ILE A 75 -19.91 7.59 -10.16
CA ILE A 75 -19.06 8.72 -9.78
C ILE A 75 -18.69 8.59 -8.32
N ILE A 76 -17.41 8.67 -8.04
CA ILE A 76 -16.86 8.71 -6.69
C ILE A 76 -16.29 10.10 -6.47
N THR A 77 -16.72 10.80 -5.43
CA THR A 77 -16.13 12.08 -5.03
C THR A 77 -15.40 11.92 -3.70
N THR A 78 -14.30 12.63 -3.53
CA THR A 78 -13.51 12.62 -2.29
C THR A 78 -13.20 14.06 -1.87
N GLY A 79 -13.44 14.38 -0.60
CA GLY A 79 -13.24 15.73 -0.03
C GLY A 79 -14.51 16.58 0.04
N GLY A 80 -14.42 17.72 0.71
CA GLY A 80 -15.48 18.71 0.85
C GLY A 80 -16.71 18.28 1.66
N LEU A 81 -16.56 17.30 2.59
CA LEU A 81 -17.61 16.82 3.49
C LEU A 81 -17.44 17.27 4.94
N GLY A 82 -16.42 18.04 5.23
CA GLY A 82 -16.12 18.54 6.56
C GLY A 82 -17.11 19.62 7.04
N PRO A 83 -16.83 20.24 8.22
CA PRO A 83 -17.69 21.24 8.82
C PRO A 83 -17.37 22.68 8.41
N THR A 84 -16.32 22.92 7.65
CA THR A 84 -15.83 24.26 7.33
C THR A 84 -16.61 24.92 6.20
N CYS A 85 -16.40 26.19 5.95
CA CYS A 85 -17.19 26.95 4.96
C CYS A 85 -16.82 26.61 3.50
N ASP A 86 -15.66 26.07 3.29
CA ASP A 86 -15.15 25.54 2.02
C ASP A 86 -15.64 24.09 1.71
N ASP A 87 -16.09 23.35 2.72
CA ASP A 87 -16.71 22.04 2.53
C ASP A 87 -18.12 22.16 1.95
N ARG A 88 -18.25 22.32 0.65
CA ARG A 88 -19.52 22.61 -0.05
C ARG A 88 -20.01 21.50 -0.95
N THR A 89 -19.28 20.40 -1.03
CA THR A 89 -19.55 19.34 -2.02
C THR A 89 -20.97 18.81 -1.89
N ARG A 90 -21.46 18.56 -0.67
CA ARG A 90 -22.79 18.00 -0.44
C ARG A 90 -23.89 18.92 -0.96
N GLU A 91 -23.84 20.20 -0.62
CA GLU A 91 -24.83 21.20 -0.99
C GLU A 91 -24.87 21.42 -2.51
N VAL A 92 -23.69 21.51 -3.12
CA VAL A 92 -23.56 21.70 -4.57
C VAL A 92 -24.09 20.50 -5.35
N LEU A 93 -23.75 19.28 -4.92
CA LEU A 93 -24.22 18.07 -5.60
C LEU A 93 -25.71 17.82 -5.37
N ALA A 94 -26.25 18.15 -4.20
CA ALA A 94 -27.69 18.10 -3.96
C ALA A 94 -28.44 19.00 -4.93
N GLN A 95 -28.00 20.25 -5.08
CA GLN A 95 -28.59 21.19 -6.03
C GLN A 95 -28.47 20.67 -7.49
N ALA A 96 -27.31 20.13 -7.87
CA ALA A 96 -27.09 19.62 -9.22
C ALA A 96 -27.97 18.41 -9.54
N LEU A 97 -28.31 17.58 -8.56
CA LEU A 97 -29.22 16.43 -8.67
C LEU A 97 -30.69 16.79 -8.49
N GLY A 98 -31.01 18.04 -8.12
CA GLY A 98 -32.37 18.46 -7.82
C GLY A 98 -32.94 17.81 -6.54
N GLN A 99 -32.08 17.43 -5.59
CA GLN A 99 -32.49 16.81 -4.32
C GLN A 99 -32.39 17.82 -3.15
N GLN A 100 -33.23 17.62 -2.16
CA GLN A 100 -33.13 18.34 -0.90
C GLN A 100 -32.16 17.65 0.06
N LEU A 101 -31.55 18.41 0.94
CA LEU A 101 -30.79 17.90 2.07
C LEU A 101 -31.69 17.84 3.30
N ILE A 102 -31.77 16.69 3.93
CA ILE A 102 -32.53 16.46 5.15
C ILE A 102 -31.60 16.06 6.29
N LEU A 103 -31.94 16.47 7.50
CA LEU A 103 -31.20 16.09 8.70
C LEU A 103 -31.38 14.61 8.97
N ASP A 104 -30.26 13.92 9.21
CA ASP A 104 -30.23 12.52 9.66
C ASP A 104 -29.91 12.49 11.15
N GLU A 105 -30.94 12.26 11.96
CA GLU A 105 -30.82 12.28 13.42
C GLU A 105 -29.84 11.24 13.95
N ALA A 106 -29.74 10.08 13.31
CA ALA A 106 -28.81 9.04 13.72
C ALA A 106 -27.35 9.49 13.52
N THR A 107 -27.07 10.18 12.43
CA THR A 107 -25.76 10.78 12.15
C THR A 107 -25.45 11.92 13.11
N GLU A 108 -26.40 12.79 13.40
CA GLU A 108 -26.23 13.87 14.41
C GLU A 108 -25.84 13.29 15.77
N GLN A 109 -26.58 12.28 16.24
CA GLN A 109 -26.28 11.60 17.50
C GLN A 109 -24.91 10.94 17.49
N ALA A 110 -24.52 10.29 16.39
CA ALA A 110 -23.21 9.66 16.26
C ALA A 110 -22.06 10.69 16.33
N ILE A 111 -22.22 11.85 15.69
CA ILE A 111 -21.25 12.95 15.75
C ILE A 111 -21.17 13.49 17.19
N ALA A 112 -22.31 13.76 17.85
CA ALA A 112 -22.35 14.25 19.22
C ALA A 112 -21.68 13.27 20.20
N GLN A 113 -21.97 11.98 20.09
CA GLN A 113 -21.32 10.93 20.88
C GLN A 113 -19.80 10.86 20.66
N ARG A 114 -19.34 11.08 19.42
CA ARG A 114 -17.91 11.10 19.12
C ARG A 114 -17.23 12.29 19.81
N PHE A 115 -17.80 13.48 19.76
CA PHE A 115 -17.27 14.65 20.46
C PHE A 115 -17.24 14.44 21.97
N ALA A 116 -18.30 13.85 22.54
CA ALA A 116 -18.37 13.52 23.96
C ALA A 116 -17.25 12.54 24.37
N ARG A 117 -17.02 11.47 23.59
CA ARG A 117 -15.91 10.53 23.84
C ARG A 117 -14.54 11.18 23.80
N LEU A 118 -14.36 12.18 22.97
CA LEU A 118 -13.10 12.94 22.86
C LEU A 118 -12.99 14.06 23.89
N ASN A 119 -13.99 14.23 24.76
CA ASN A 119 -14.11 15.32 25.73
C ASN A 119 -13.95 16.70 25.05
N ARG A 120 -14.58 16.88 23.89
CA ARG A 120 -14.58 18.13 23.10
C ARG A 120 -16.01 18.61 22.87
N PRO A 121 -16.28 19.92 22.88
CA PRO A 121 -17.57 20.44 22.52
C PRO A 121 -17.83 20.27 21.01
N MET A 122 -19.04 19.83 20.66
CA MET A 122 -19.53 19.89 19.28
C MET A 122 -19.90 21.33 18.97
N THR A 123 -19.44 21.87 17.86
CA THR A 123 -19.76 23.23 17.41
C THR A 123 -20.95 23.23 16.43
N ALA A 124 -21.65 24.33 16.29
CA ALA A 124 -22.85 24.42 15.44
C ALA A 124 -22.56 24.04 13.96
N ASN A 125 -21.37 24.36 13.46
CA ASN A 125 -20.98 24.00 12.09
C ASN A 125 -20.81 22.49 11.87
N ASN A 126 -20.60 21.68 12.92
CA ASN A 126 -20.56 20.23 12.78
C ASN A 126 -21.95 19.64 12.41
N LEU A 127 -23.05 20.34 12.73
CA LEU A 127 -24.38 19.87 12.39
C LEU A 127 -24.58 19.72 10.88
N LYS A 128 -23.92 20.54 10.07
CA LYS A 128 -23.93 20.43 8.62
C LYS A 128 -23.50 19.02 8.13
N GLN A 129 -22.63 18.31 8.86
CA GLN A 129 -22.19 16.97 8.53
C GLN A 129 -23.29 15.90 8.72
N ALA A 130 -24.36 16.21 9.45
CA ALA A 130 -25.48 15.32 9.68
C ALA A 130 -26.56 15.37 8.58
N TYR A 131 -26.39 16.22 7.56
CA TYR A 131 -27.33 16.26 6.46
C TYR A 131 -26.99 15.22 5.38
N ARG A 132 -28.04 14.55 4.87
CA ARG A 132 -27.96 13.63 3.74
C ARG A 132 -28.95 14.03 2.63
N PHE A 133 -28.78 13.47 1.46
CA PHE A 133 -29.76 13.59 0.38
C PHE A 133 -31.08 12.94 0.78
N GLU A 134 -32.21 13.54 0.39
CA GLU A 134 -33.53 13.00 0.64
C GLU A 134 -33.66 11.55 0.16
N HIS A 135 -33.18 11.27 -1.08
CA HIS A 135 -33.13 9.94 -1.67
C HIS A 135 -31.70 9.35 -1.67
N GLY A 136 -30.99 9.52 -0.54
CA GLY A 136 -29.64 9.01 -0.35
C GLY A 136 -29.49 8.28 0.98
N GLU A 137 -28.40 7.56 1.11
CA GLU A 137 -28.06 6.83 2.32
C GLU A 137 -26.74 7.30 2.89
N VAL A 138 -26.60 7.21 4.20
CA VAL A 138 -25.37 7.52 4.93
C VAL A 138 -24.45 6.30 4.93
N LEU A 139 -23.16 6.53 4.65
CA LEU A 139 -22.07 5.59 4.89
C LEU A 139 -21.40 5.99 6.21
N PRO A 140 -21.61 5.25 7.31
CA PRO A 140 -21.08 5.61 8.62
C PRO A 140 -19.56 5.73 8.63
N ASN A 141 -19.05 6.72 9.37
CA ASN A 141 -17.62 6.96 9.54
C ASN A 141 -17.16 6.58 10.94
N ALA A 142 -16.50 5.45 11.09
CA ALA A 142 -15.95 5.01 12.38
C ALA A 142 -14.75 5.87 12.85
N ASN A 143 -14.03 6.50 11.94
CA ASN A 143 -12.76 7.17 12.21
C ASN A 143 -12.80 8.70 12.18
N GLY A 144 -13.93 9.29 11.72
CA GLY A 144 -14.10 10.73 11.60
C GLY A 144 -15.51 11.20 11.99
N THR A 145 -15.80 12.48 11.73
CA THR A 145 -17.12 13.09 11.94
C THR A 145 -17.91 13.24 10.65
N ALA A 146 -17.25 13.25 9.49
CA ALA A 146 -17.89 13.40 8.20
C ALA A 146 -18.29 12.01 7.67
N PRO A 147 -19.59 11.66 7.62
CA PRO A 147 -20.01 10.41 6.98
C PRO A 147 -19.80 10.52 5.47
N GLY A 148 -19.68 9.36 4.82
CA GLY A 148 -19.86 9.28 3.39
C GLY A 148 -21.34 9.26 3.02
N LEU A 149 -21.65 9.47 1.74
CA LEU A 149 -23.01 9.46 1.23
C LEU A 149 -23.09 8.59 -0.03
N TRP A 150 -24.21 7.92 -0.18
CA TRP A 150 -24.52 7.07 -1.32
C TRP A 150 -25.86 7.51 -1.94
N VAL A 151 -25.86 7.77 -3.24
CA VAL A 151 -27.06 8.18 -3.98
C VAL A 151 -27.21 7.35 -5.24
N GLU A 152 -28.39 6.77 -5.42
CA GLU A 152 -28.78 6.10 -6.67
C GLU A 152 -29.85 6.94 -7.34
N GLN A 153 -29.59 7.43 -8.56
CA GLN A 153 -30.54 8.25 -9.30
C GLN A 153 -30.35 8.04 -10.82
N ALA A 154 -31.46 7.90 -11.53
CA ALA A 154 -31.46 7.72 -12.98
C ALA A 154 -30.57 6.56 -13.50
N GLY A 155 -30.47 5.47 -12.75
CA GLY A 155 -29.65 4.31 -13.10
C GLY A 155 -28.15 4.53 -12.91
N LYS A 156 -27.75 5.58 -12.20
CA LYS A 156 -26.35 5.93 -11.87
C LYS A 156 -26.12 5.96 -10.39
N VAL A 157 -24.89 5.87 -9.99
CA VAL A 157 -24.46 5.88 -8.57
C VAL A 157 -23.50 7.03 -8.32
N LEU A 158 -23.79 7.83 -7.31
CA LEU A 158 -22.89 8.81 -6.72
C LEU A 158 -22.44 8.32 -5.35
N ILE A 159 -21.14 8.30 -5.12
CA ILE A 159 -20.53 7.93 -3.85
C ILE A 159 -19.67 9.11 -3.40
N MET A 160 -19.97 9.65 -2.23
CA MET A 160 -19.21 10.77 -1.66
C MET A 160 -18.45 10.29 -0.43
N LEU A 161 -17.15 10.54 -0.38
CA LEU A 161 -16.26 10.08 0.68
C LEU A 161 -15.49 11.25 1.30
N PRO A 162 -15.16 11.19 2.59
CA PRO A 162 -14.33 12.20 3.23
C PRO A 162 -12.90 12.21 2.65
N GLY A 163 -12.16 13.31 2.87
CA GLY A 163 -10.80 13.48 2.37
C GLY A 163 -9.75 12.63 3.12
N PRO A 164 -9.72 12.60 4.47
CA PRO A 164 -8.67 11.92 5.20
C PRO A 164 -8.58 10.42 4.87
N PRO A 165 -7.37 9.89 4.49
CA PRO A 165 -7.21 8.49 4.10
C PRO A 165 -7.64 7.48 5.16
N ASN A 166 -7.41 7.77 6.45
CA ASN A 166 -7.82 6.92 7.57
C ASN A 166 -9.34 6.82 7.73
N GLU A 167 -10.11 7.72 7.14
CA GLU A 167 -11.56 7.72 7.09
C GLU A 167 -12.07 7.07 5.80
N LEU A 168 -11.56 7.55 4.67
CA LEU A 168 -11.95 7.10 3.32
C LEU A 168 -11.66 5.62 3.09
N GLN A 169 -10.46 5.15 3.42
CA GLN A 169 -10.02 3.80 3.04
C GLN A 169 -10.84 2.68 3.68
N PRO A 170 -11.09 2.66 5.00
CA PRO A 170 -11.97 1.66 5.61
C PRO A 170 -13.40 1.74 5.06
N MET A 171 -13.94 2.95 4.92
CA MET A 171 -15.30 3.16 4.39
C MET A 171 -15.43 2.61 2.97
N PHE A 172 -14.43 2.84 2.11
CA PHE A 172 -14.44 2.32 0.75
C PHE A 172 -14.41 0.78 0.72
N ILE A 173 -13.52 0.16 1.51
CA ILE A 173 -13.37 -1.30 1.55
C ILE A 173 -14.60 -1.98 2.15
N GLU A 174 -15.08 -1.47 3.29
CA GLU A 174 -16.07 -2.17 4.11
C GLU A 174 -17.52 -1.87 3.67
N GLN A 175 -17.76 -0.73 3.04
CA GLN A 175 -19.11 -0.32 2.71
C GLN A 175 -19.33 -0.12 1.20
N VAL A 176 -18.42 0.58 0.50
CA VAL A 176 -18.60 0.88 -0.94
C VAL A 176 -18.39 -0.37 -1.80
N VAL A 177 -17.29 -1.07 -1.61
CA VAL A 177 -16.95 -2.25 -2.42
C VAL A 177 -18.02 -3.35 -2.34
N PRO A 178 -18.49 -3.77 -1.15
CA PRO A 178 -19.54 -4.78 -1.04
C PRO A 178 -20.86 -4.33 -1.70
N ARG A 179 -21.20 -3.06 -1.56
CA ARG A 179 -22.46 -2.51 -2.12
C ARG A 179 -22.42 -2.43 -3.64
N LEU A 180 -21.31 -1.97 -4.23
CA LEU A 180 -21.11 -2.02 -5.68
C LEU A 180 -21.20 -3.46 -6.22
N ALA A 181 -20.66 -4.43 -5.46
CA ALA A 181 -20.74 -5.83 -5.84
C ALA A 181 -22.16 -6.39 -5.76
N GLN A 182 -22.94 -6.02 -4.75
CA GLN A 182 -24.37 -6.41 -4.62
C GLN A 182 -25.22 -5.87 -5.78
N LEU A 183 -24.92 -4.66 -6.26
CA LEU A 183 -25.58 -4.06 -7.43
C LEU A 183 -25.09 -4.62 -8.76
N GLY A 184 -24.11 -5.53 -8.77
CA GLY A 184 -23.50 -6.06 -9.99
C GLY A 184 -22.64 -5.07 -10.76
N LEU A 185 -22.34 -3.92 -10.15
CA LEU A 185 -21.49 -2.87 -10.73
C LEU A 185 -20.01 -3.17 -10.57
N LEU A 186 -19.63 -4.02 -9.62
CA LEU A 186 -18.24 -4.42 -9.35
C LEU A 186 -18.18 -5.93 -9.13
N SER A 187 -17.10 -6.58 -9.57
CA SER A 187 -16.88 -7.99 -9.23
C SER A 187 -16.55 -8.14 -7.74
N SER A 188 -17.16 -9.12 -7.09
CA SER A 188 -16.79 -9.51 -5.71
C SER A 188 -15.45 -10.26 -5.64
N ARG A 189 -14.96 -10.75 -6.80
CA ARG A 189 -13.71 -11.51 -6.92
C ARG A 189 -12.64 -10.68 -7.61
N GLU A 190 -11.40 -10.99 -7.31
CA GLU A 190 -10.27 -10.42 -8.05
C GLU A 190 -10.29 -10.85 -9.51
N ALA A 191 -9.83 -9.96 -10.39
CA ALA A 191 -9.84 -10.16 -11.85
C ALA A 191 -8.49 -10.60 -12.40
N TYR A 192 -7.47 -10.71 -11.54
CA TYR A 192 -6.10 -11.11 -11.90
C TYR A 192 -5.40 -11.80 -10.73
N VAL A 193 -4.34 -12.52 -11.05
CA VAL A 193 -3.38 -13.00 -10.06
C VAL A 193 -2.18 -12.07 -10.06
N GLN A 194 -1.81 -11.55 -8.91
CA GLN A 194 -0.59 -10.75 -8.74
C GLN A 194 0.53 -11.63 -8.17
N ILE A 195 1.67 -11.58 -8.84
CA ILE A 195 2.93 -12.21 -8.43
C ILE A 195 3.84 -11.09 -7.97
N ARG A 196 4.20 -11.06 -6.70
CA ARG A 196 5.15 -10.10 -6.15
C ARG A 196 6.54 -10.69 -6.15
N THR A 197 7.51 -9.88 -6.61
CA THR A 197 8.92 -10.29 -6.67
C THR A 197 9.83 -9.31 -5.93
N ALA A 198 11.01 -9.76 -5.53
CA ALA A 198 12.06 -8.91 -4.99
C ALA A 198 13.43 -9.31 -5.54
N GLY A 199 14.30 -8.32 -5.73
CA GLY A 199 15.66 -8.54 -6.20
C GLY A 199 15.81 -8.89 -7.68
N VAL A 200 14.75 -8.71 -8.49
CA VAL A 200 14.77 -8.90 -9.94
C VAL A 200 14.25 -7.64 -10.62
N GLY A 201 14.85 -7.25 -11.74
CA GLY A 201 14.41 -6.13 -12.56
C GLY A 201 13.32 -6.53 -13.56
N GLU A 202 12.49 -5.55 -13.98
CA GLU A 202 11.35 -5.75 -14.85
C GLU A 202 11.71 -6.45 -16.18
N SER A 203 12.74 -6.00 -16.89
CA SER A 203 13.15 -6.59 -18.17
C SER A 203 13.63 -8.04 -18.04
N LEU A 204 14.32 -8.36 -16.94
CA LEU A 204 14.74 -9.74 -16.67
C LEU A 204 13.54 -10.61 -16.33
N LEU A 205 12.60 -10.09 -15.54
CA LEU A 205 11.36 -10.78 -15.18
C LEU A 205 10.53 -11.12 -16.42
N GLU A 206 10.35 -10.13 -17.32
CA GLU A 206 9.66 -10.33 -18.61
C GLU A 206 10.30 -11.43 -19.43
N THR A 207 11.65 -11.39 -19.56
CA THR A 207 12.41 -12.41 -20.29
C THR A 207 12.23 -13.82 -19.69
N GLN A 208 12.28 -13.93 -18.36
CA GLN A 208 12.08 -15.20 -17.66
C GLN A 208 10.67 -15.77 -17.89
N PHE A 209 9.66 -14.94 -17.91
CA PHE A 209 8.27 -15.38 -18.06
C PHE A 209 7.85 -15.61 -19.50
N GLN A 210 8.60 -15.14 -20.49
CA GLN A 210 8.24 -15.18 -21.89
C GLN A 210 7.84 -16.59 -22.36
N ALA A 211 8.61 -17.63 -22.03
CA ALA A 211 8.34 -18.99 -22.44
C ALA A 211 7.04 -19.55 -21.82
N ILE A 212 6.67 -19.09 -20.62
CA ILE A 212 5.41 -19.47 -19.97
C ILE A 212 4.26 -18.77 -20.69
N PHE A 213 4.31 -17.44 -20.84
CA PHE A 213 3.20 -16.65 -21.38
C PHE A 213 2.93 -16.91 -22.87
N GLN A 214 3.94 -17.29 -23.67
CA GLN A 214 3.75 -17.68 -25.06
C GLN A 214 2.82 -18.89 -25.24
N ARG A 215 2.67 -19.74 -24.22
CA ARG A 215 1.71 -20.87 -24.24
C ARG A 215 0.27 -20.44 -24.02
N TYR A 216 0.05 -19.20 -23.56
CA TYR A 216 -1.25 -18.68 -23.16
C TYR A 216 -1.54 -17.31 -23.83
N PRO A 217 -1.82 -17.27 -25.14
CA PRO A 217 -1.87 -16.03 -25.94
C PRO A 217 -3.02 -15.08 -25.55
N ALA A 218 -4.05 -15.54 -24.84
CA ALA A 218 -5.16 -14.71 -24.37
C ALA A 218 -4.94 -14.10 -22.97
N LEU A 219 -3.71 -14.15 -22.44
CA LEU A 219 -3.37 -13.43 -21.20
C LEU A 219 -3.12 -11.95 -21.48
N SER A 220 -3.50 -11.14 -20.52
CA SER A 220 -3.04 -9.76 -20.37
C SER A 220 -2.07 -9.70 -19.20
N ILE A 221 -0.85 -9.22 -19.48
CA ILE A 221 0.23 -9.13 -18.53
C ILE A 221 0.56 -7.67 -18.28
N ALA A 222 0.74 -7.30 -17.02
CA ALA A 222 1.21 -5.96 -16.65
C ALA A 222 2.27 -6.06 -15.58
N TYR A 223 3.34 -5.29 -15.75
CA TYR A 223 4.40 -5.14 -14.77
C TYR A 223 4.31 -3.79 -14.08
N CYS A 224 4.60 -3.76 -12.79
CA CYS A 224 4.64 -2.55 -11.99
C CYS A 224 5.90 -2.56 -11.13
N ALA A 225 6.88 -1.75 -11.52
CA ALA A 225 8.14 -1.64 -10.80
C ALA A 225 8.02 -0.70 -9.60
N HIS A 226 8.55 -1.16 -8.48
CA HIS A 226 8.73 -0.42 -7.24
C HIS A 226 10.22 -0.36 -6.87
N GLN A 227 10.55 0.29 -5.76
CA GLN A 227 11.95 0.34 -5.32
C GLN A 227 12.41 -1.03 -4.79
N GLY A 228 13.11 -1.80 -5.64
CA GLY A 228 13.64 -3.11 -5.30
C GLY A 228 12.65 -4.27 -5.46
N GLN A 229 11.46 -4.04 -5.98
CA GLN A 229 10.42 -5.03 -6.21
C GLN A 229 9.77 -4.82 -7.58
N VAL A 230 9.21 -5.88 -8.15
CA VAL A 230 8.37 -5.81 -9.35
C VAL A 230 7.14 -6.68 -9.11
N ASP A 231 5.96 -6.13 -9.34
CA ASP A 231 4.71 -6.89 -9.36
C ASP A 231 4.38 -7.26 -10.81
N CYS A 232 4.10 -8.54 -11.06
CA CYS A 232 3.55 -9.03 -12.32
C CYS A 232 2.08 -9.39 -12.12
N ARG A 233 1.19 -8.83 -12.92
CA ARG A 233 -0.24 -9.13 -12.92
C ARG A 233 -0.59 -9.98 -14.12
N VAL A 234 -1.24 -11.11 -13.86
CA VAL A 234 -1.67 -12.07 -14.87
C VAL A 234 -3.20 -12.10 -14.89
N SER A 235 -3.81 -11.70 -15.98
CA SER A 235 -5.26 -11.60 -16.13
C SER A 235 -5.73 -12.15 -17.47
N SER A 236 -7.03 -12.41 -17.59
CA SER A 236 -7.71 -12.79 -18.83
C SER A 236 -8.95 -11.93 -19.01
N PRO A 237 -8.83 -10.73 -19.63
CA PRO A 237 -9.94 -9.80 -19.79
C PRO A 237 -11.15 -10.42 -20.47
N ASP A 238 -10.92 -11.23 -21.50
CA ASP A 238 -11.97 -11.93 -22.26
C ASP A 238 -12.45 -13.23 -21.58
N ARG A 239 -11.99 -13.48 -20.34
CA ARG A 239 -12.33 -14.68 -19.55
C ARG A 239 -12.06 -16.02 -20.25
N VAL A 240 -11.10 -16.06 -21.16
CA VAL A 240 -10.64 -17.30 -21.82
C VAL A 240 -10.07 -18.27 -20.78
N TYR A 241 -9.35 -17.73 -19.78
CA TYR A 241 -8.80 -18.49 -18.67
C TYR A 241 -9.54 -18.20 -17.37
N SER A 242 -9.94 -19.25 -16.68
CA SER A 242 -10.54 -19.16 -15.34
C SER A 242 -9.51 -18.73 -14.30
N MET A 243 -9.96 -18.24 -13.13
CA MET A 243 -9.05 -17.89 -12.02
C MET A 243 -8.20 -19.06 -11.56
N VAL A 244 -8.70 -20.29 -11.61
CA VAL A 244 -7.94 -21.50 -11.28
C VAL A 244 -6.79 -21.70 -12.27
N GLN A 245 -7.03 -21.49 -13.56
CA GLN A 245 -5.97 -21.55 -14.58
C GLN A 245 -4.98 -20.41 -14.44
N LEU A 246 -5.42 -19.18 -14.17
CA LEU A 246 -4.53 -18.05 -13.90
C LEU A 246 -3.65 -18.32 -12.68
N GLN A 247 -4.19 -18.91 -11.63
CA GLN A 247 -3.42 -19.29 -10.43
C GLN A 247 -2.40 -20.39 -10.76
N ALA A 248 -2.73 -21.38 -11.58
CA ALA A 248 -1.80 -22.41 -12.01
C ALA A 248 -0.65 -21.83 -12.84
N ILE A 249 -0.93 -20.91 -13.77
CA ILE A 249 0.07 -20.20 -14.58
C ILE A 249 0.99 -19.35 -13.66
N ALA A 250 0.40 -18.63 -12.72
CA ALA A 250 1.16 -17.85 -11.75
C ALA A 250 2.06 -18.73 -10.87
N GLN A 251 1.61 -19.94 -10.53
CA GLN A 251 2.41 -20.91 -9.78
C GLN A 251 3.62 -21.40 -10.59
N GLU A 252 3.48 -21.61 -11.90
CA GLU A 252 4.64 -21.93 -12.77
C GLU A 252 5.67 -20.78 -12.76
N CYS A 253 5.19 -19.53 -12.82
CA CYS A 253 6.03 -18.35 -12.70
C CYS A 253 6.76 -18.29 -11.35
N ALA A 254 6.06 -18.58 -10.25
CA ALA A 254 6.64 -18.59 -8.91
C ALA A 254 7.75 -19.63 -8.75
N VAL A 255 7.55 -20.84 -9.32
CA VAL A 255 8.59 -21.89 -9.31
C VAL A 255 9.84 -21.42 -10.07
N LEU A 256 9.67 -20.78 -11.23
CA LEU A 256 10.78 -20.25 -12.02
C LEU A 256 11.56 -19.14 -11.31
N LEU A 257 10.86 -18.32 -10.52
CA LEU A 257 11.46 -17.23 -9.74
C LEU A 257 12.33 -17.70 -8.57
N GLY A 258 12.03 -18.85 -7.99
CA GLY A 258 12.72 -19.35 -6.81
C GLY A 258 12.75 -18.32 -5.68
N ASP A 259 13.94 -17.98 -5.21
CA ASP A 259 14.13 -16.99 -4.12
C ASP A 259 13.63 -15.57 -4.46
N ASN A 260 13.43 -15.23 -5.74
CA ASN A 260 12.90 -13.91 -6.12
C ASN A 260 11.39 -13.81 -5.96
N PHE A 261 10.68 -14.92 -5.81
CA PHE A 261 9.26 -14.94 -5.50
C PHE A 261 9.02 -14.49 -4.04
N VAL A 262 8.10 -13.55 -3.83
CA VAL A 262 7.72 -13.07 -2.49
C VAL A 262 6.40 -13.68 -2.06
N CYS A 263 5.34 -13.40 -2.79
CA CYS A 263 4.00 -13.92 -2.51
C CYS A 263 3.07 -13.74 -3.72
N PHE A 264 1.91 -14.39 -3.68
CA PHE A 264 0.76 -14.03 -4.47
C PHE A 264 -0.07 -12.97 -3.75
N GLY A 265 -0.80 -12.15 -4.54
CA GLY A 265 -1.67 -11.12 -4.00
C GLY A 265 -0.93 -9.84 -3.60
N HIS A 266 -1.43 -9.17 -2.56
CA HIS A 266 -1.08 -7.77 -2.30
C HIS A 266 -0.31 -7.53 -1.00
N ASP A 267 0.03 -8.60 -0.27
CA ASP A 267 0.80 -8.48 0.96
C ASP A 267 2.15 -7.81 0.69
N THR A 268 2.53 -6.89 1.56
CA THR A 268 3.83 -6.23 1.46
C THR A 268 4.96 -7.20 1.81
N LEU A 269 6.16 -6.93 1.30
CA LEU A 269 7.36 -7.71 1.65
C LEU A 269 7.55 -7.78 3.18
N THR A 270 7.33 -6.66 3.88
CA THR A 270 7.42 -6.60 5.34
C THR A 270 6.37 -7.48 6.03
N LYS A 271 5.12 -7.49 5.50
CA LYS A 271 4.07 -8.36 6.03
C LYS A 271 4.43 -9.83 5.89
N VAL A 272 4.98 -10.23 4.74
CA VAL A 272 5.43 -11.61 4.50
C VAL A 272 6.50 -12.02 5.52
N VAL A 273 7.49 -11.14 5.77
CA VAL A 273 8.55 -11.39 6.78
C VAL A 273 7.95 -11.46 8.18
N ALA A 274 7.03 -10.56 8.52
CA ALA A 274 6.35 -10.56 9.83
C ALA A 274 5.59 -11.88 10.07
N ASP A 275 4.92 -12.40 9.05
CA ASP A 275 4.20 -13.66 9.14
C ASP A 275 5.16 -14.86 9.24
N GLN A 276 6.29 -14.84 8.52
CA GLN A 276 7.34 -15.85 8.66
C GLN A 276 7.96 -15.87 10.07
N LEU A 277 8.28 -14.71 10.63
CA LEU A 277 8.80 -14.58 12.01
C LEU A 277 7.80 -15.14 13.02
N ARG A 278 6.53 -14.76 12.90
CA ARG A 278 5.47 -15.28 13.80
C ARG A 278 5.30 -16.79 13.69
N ALA A 279 5.28 -17.32 12.47
CA ALA A 279 5.13 -18.75 12.22
C ALA A 279 6.32 -19.55 12.77
N ALA A 280 7.53 -19.01 12.70
CA ALA A 280 8.73 -19.62 13.23
C ALA A 280 8.92 -19.38 14.75
N GLY A 281 8.08 -18.54 15.39
CA GLY A 281 8.27 -18.13 16.78
C GLY A 281 9.57 -17.36 17.01
N ARG A 282 10.07 -16.64 15.96
CA ARG A 282 11.31 -15.88 15.97
C ARG A 282 11.10 -14.41 16.21
N THR A 283 12.11 -13.78 16.76
CA THR A 283 12.12 -12.36 17.10
C THR A 283 13.20 -11.60 16.31
N LEU A 284 12.96 -10.30 16.08
CA LEU A 284 13.78 -9.43 15.27
C LEU A 284 14.15 -8.16 16.01
N ALA A 285 15.41 -7.76 15.90
CA ALA A 285 15.90 -6.41 16.22
C ALA A 285 16.64 -5.81 15.01
N VAL A 286 16.64 -4.48 14.87
CA VAL A 286 17.30 -3.83 13.74
C VAL A 286 18.24 -2.71 14.19
N ALA A 287 19.38 -2.55 13.50
CA ALA A 287 20.36 -1.47 13.72
C ALA A 287 20.47 -0.61 12.45
N GLU A 288 20.31 0.68 12.59
CA GLU A 288 20.25 1.60 11.46
C GLU A 288 21.30 2.71 11.56
N SER A 289 21.98 2.97 10.44
CA SER A 289 22.82 4.15 10.30
C SER A 289 22.21 5.08 9.23
N CYS A 290 22.55 4.91 7.97
CA CYS A 290 22.10 5.79 6.88
C CYS A 290 20.58 5.76 6.63
N THR A 291 19.87 4.75 7.05
CA THR A 291 18.39 4.62 6.89
C THR A 291 17.62 5.42 7.94
N GLY A 292 18.20 5.62 9.14
CA GLY A 292 17.72 6.58 10.15
C GLY A 292 16.32 6.29 10.69
N GLY A 293 15.99 5.03 10.99
CA GLY A 293 14.69 4.60 11.53
C GLY A 293 13.73 4.06 10.48
N LEU A 294 14.06 4.14 9.19
CA LEU A 294 13.16 3.72 8.11
C LEU A 294 12.89 2.20 8.11
N LEU A 295 13.90 1.38 8.46
CA LEU A 295 13.74 -0.07 8.57
C LEU A 295 12.84 -0.43 9.76
N SER A 296 13.06 0.21 10.91
CA SER A 296 12.22 0.06 12.10
C SER A 296 10.77 0.45 11.82
N ASN A 297 10.55 1.57 11.14
CA ASN A 297 9.23 2.05 10.77
C ASN A 297 8.46 1.03 9.94
N ASN A 298 9.09 0.38 8.97
CA ASN A 298 8.44 -0.65 8.15
C ASN A 298 7.86 -1.79 9.00
N PHE A 299 8.53 -2.21 10.07
CA PHE A 299 8.03 -3.28 10.94
C PHE A 299 6.98 -2.79 11.93
N THR A 300 7.09 -1.56 12.43
CA THR A 300 6.10 -0.99 13.36
C THR A 300 4.76 -0.67 12.69
N ASP A 301 4.73 -0.47 11.38
CA ASP A 301 3.49 -0.33 10.60
C ASP A 301 2.67 -1.63 10.52
N ILE A 302 3.26 -2.77 10.91
CA ILE A 302 2.56 -4.06 10.93
C ILE A 302 1.78 -4.22 12.24
N CYS A 303 0.47 -4.40 12.13
CA CYS A 303 -0.38 -4.64 13.31
C CYS A 303 0.12 -5.86 14.11
N GLY A 304 0.28 -5.69 15.42
CA GLY A 304 0.81 -6.72 16.31
C GLY A 304 2.32 -6.97 16.15
N ALA A 305 3.08 -5.98 15.74
CA ALA A 305 4.54 -6.03 15.60
C ALA A 305 5.24 -6.45 16.90
N SER A 306 4.72 -6.05 18.07
CA SER A 306 5.30 -6.39 19.38
C SER A 306 5.45 -7.89 19.66
N LYS A 307 4.81 -8.75 18.86
CA LYS A 307 4.95 -10.21 18.99
C LYS A 307 6.24 -10.77 18.40
N PHE A 308 6.90 -10.01 17.53
CA PHE A 308 8.13 -10.46 16.85
C PHE A 308 9.21 -9.37 16.77
N PHE A 309 8.86 -8.09 16.83
CA PHE A 309 9.80 -6.98 16.71
C PHE A 309 10.12 -6.40 18.08
N HIS A 310 11.35 -6.62 18.56
CA HIS A 310 11.80 -6.17 19.87
C HIS A 310 12.23 -4.70 19.86
N GLY A 311 12.63 -4.18 18.69
CA GLY A 311 12.99 -2.77 18.56
C GLY A 311 14.04 -2.47 17.51
N GLY A 312 14.37 -1.20 17.38
CA GLY A 312 15.42 -0.72 16.49
C GLY A 312 16.30 0.33 17.14
N ILE A 313 17.60 0.29 16.85
CA ILE A 313 18.60 1.24 17.35
C ILE A 313 19.14 2.03 16.17
N VAL A 314 18.98 3.36 16.19
CA VAL A 314 19.59 4.27 15.22
C VAL A 314 20.95 4.71 15.76
N SER A 315 22.01 4.05 15.29
CA SER A 315 23.42 4.31 15.66
C SER A 315 24.11 5.10 14.55
N TYR A 316 23.87 6.42 14.48
CA TYR A 316 24.31 7.24 13.35
C TYR A 316 25.79 7.60 13.38
N SER A 317 26.34 7.92 14.57
CA SER A 317 27.75 8.20 14.79
C SER A 317 28.54 6.94 15.16
N ASN A 318 29.88 7.01 15.12
CA ASN A 318 30.75 5.95 15.62
C ASN A 318 30.58 5.75 17.14
N ASP A 319 30.46 6.82 17.90
CA ASP A 319 30.23 6.76 19.34
C ASP A 319 28.92 6.04 19.67
N ALA A 320 27.84 6.32 18.89
CA ALA A 320 26.58 5.62 19.05
C ALA A 320 26.68 4.12 18.71
N LYS A 321 27.50 3.75 17.72
CA LYS A 321 27.76 2.34 17.39
C LYS A 321 28.48 1.61 18.51
N MET A 322 29.49 2.26 19.10
CA MET A 322 30.24 1.72 20.26
C MET A 322 29.33 1.61 21.49
N LEU A 323 28.64 2.71 21.84
CA LEU A 323 27.87 2.79 23.08
C LEU A 323 26.62 1.90 23.09
N LEU A 324 25.90 1.87 21.96
CA LEU A 324 24.58 1.24 21.89
C LEU A 324 24.61 -0.19 21.33
N LEU A 325 25.62 -0.52 20.53
CA LEU A 325 25.72 -1.80 19.82
C LEU A 325 27.01 -2.58 20.16
N ASP A 326 27.83 -2.07 21.08
CA ASP A 326 29.13 -2.64 21.48
C ASP A 326 30.07 -2.89 20.28
N CYS A 327 29.95 -2.07 19.20
CA CYS A 327 30.88 -2.15 18.08
C CYS A 327 32.29 -1.79 18.55
N PRO A 328 33.30 -2.67 18.37
CA PRO A 328 34.65 -2.37 18.88
C PRO A 328 35.27 -1.15 18.19
N GLU A 329 35.89 -0.26 18.98
CA GLU A 329 36.58 0.93 18.47
C GLU A 329 37.67 0.56 17.45
N CYS A 330 38.43 -0.49 17.73
CA CYS A 330 39.48 -1.00 16.82
C CYS A 330 38.89 -1.42 15.45
N LEU A 331 37.70 -2.03 15.42
CA LEU A 331 37.01 -2.40 14.19
C LEU A 331 36.63 -1.17 13.36
N LEU A 332 36.05 -0.15 14.03
CA LEU A 332 35.65 1.09 13.36
C LEU A 332 36.87 1.89 12.87
N SER A 333 37.97 1.88 13.60
CA SER A 333 39.23 2.55 13.21
C SER A 333 39.92 1.84 12.04
N GLN A 334 39.84 0.51 11.97
CA GLN A 334 40.51 -0.31 10.94
C GLN A 334 39.68 -0.39 9.64
N HIS A 335 38.39 -0.61 9.73
CA HIS A 335 37.50 -0.89 8.59
C HIS A 335 36.55 0.25 8.26
N GLY A 336 36.39 1.23 9.16
CA GLY A 336 35.44 2.31 9.02
C GLY A 336 34.00 1.92 9.32
N ALA A 337 33.14 2.94 9.46
CA ALA A 337 31.72 2.75 9.78
C ALA A 337 30.89 2.17 8.61
N VAL A 338 31.42 2.23 7.39
CA VAL A 338 30.75 1.71 6.18
C VAL A 338 31.58 0.54 5.63
N SER A 339 31.44 -0.61 6.25
CA SER A 339 32.19 -1.82 5.96
C SER A 339 31.35 -3.08 6.25
N ALA A 340 31.81 -4.22 5.76
CA ALA A 340 31.21 -5.51 6.05
C ALA A 340 31.28 -5.85 7.54
N GLU A 341 32.43 -5.61 8.14
CA GLU A 341 32.74 -5.87 9.55
C GLU A 341 31.84 -5.02 10.48
N CYS A 342 31.67 -3.73 10.16
CA CYS A 342 30.80 -2.86 10.91
C CYS A 342 29.33 -3.30 10.78
N ALA A 343 28.88 -3.69 9.61
CA ALA A 343 27.50 -4.16 9.41
C ALA A 343 27.19 -5.44 10.21
N VAL A 344 28.16 -6.39 10.25
CA VAL A 344 28.05 -7.62 11.07
C VAL A 344 28.03 -7.26 12.55
N ALA A 345 28.97 -6.42 13.04
CA ALA A 345 29.02 -6.01 14.43
C ALA A 345 27.73 -5.31 14.87
N MET A 346 27.18 -4.43 14.04
CA MET A 346 25.89 -3.78 14.29
C MET A 346 24.73 -4.78 14.38
N ALA A 347 24.68 -5.78 13.48
CA ALA A 347 23.61 -6.77 13.46
C ALA A 347 23.67 -7.69 14.69
N THR A 348 24.87 -8.15 15.06
CA THR A 348 25.09 -8.98 16.26
C THR A 348 24.77 -8.16 17.52
N GLY A 349 25.33 -6.95 17.62
CA GLY A 349 25.14 -6.10 18.80
C GLY A 349 23.66 -5.77 19.05
N VAL A 350 22.85 -5.48 18.01
CA VAL A 350 21.43 -5.19 18.21
C VAL A 350 20.63 -6.42 18.62
N ALA A 351 20.95 -7.60 18.08
CA ALA A 351 20.31 -8.85 18.47
C ALA A 351 20.57 -9.16 19.96
N GLU A 352 21.83 -9.04 20.40
CA GLU A 352 22.22 -9.27 21.79
C GLU A 352 21.59 -8.26 22.74
N LYS A 353 21.67 -6.95 22.43
CA LYS A 353 21.12 -5.86 23.26
C LYS A 353 19.62 -5.97 23.48
N LEU A 354 18.89 -6.38 22.47
CA LEU A 354 17.43 -6.50 22.51
C LEU A 354 16.95 -7.95 22.68
N SER A 355 17.86 -8.90 22.91
CA SER A 355 17.55 -10.32 23.11
C SER A 355 16.64 -10.87 22.00
N ALA A 356 17.01 -10.61 20.74
CA ALA A 356 16.28 -11.06 19.56
C ALA A 356 17.02 -12.22 18.86
N ASP A 357 16.28 -13.13 18.23
CA ASP A 357 16.85 -14.25 17.47
C ASP A 357 17.58 -13.78 16.22
N TYR A 358 17.05 -12.72 15.58
CA TYR A 358 17.62 -12.11 14.39
C TYR A 358 17.98 -10.64 14.63
N GLY A 359 19.17 -10.27 14.14
CA GLY A 359 19.63 -8.88 14.05
C GLY A 359 19.84 -8.50 12.59
N VAL A 360 19.23 -7.40 12.13
CA VAL A 360 19.44 -6.85 10.79
C VAL A 360 20.02 -5.46 10.89
N ALA A 361 21.13 -5.20 10.20
CA ALA A 361 21.81 -3.91 10.23
C ALA A 361 21.95 -3.29 8.85
N VAL A 362 21.92 -1.96 8.79
CA VAL A 362 22.17 -1.17 7.58
C VAL A 362 23.15 -0.04 7.89
N THR A 363 24.30 -0.04 7.18
CA THR A 363 25.23 1.09 7.16
C THR A 363 25.61 1.42 5.71
N GLY A 364 25.96 2.70 5.42
CA GLY A 364 26.29 3.05 4.04
C GLY A 364 26.33 4.56 3.78
N PHE A 365 26.73 4.90 2.56
CA PHE A 365 26.78 6.24 2.01
C PHE A 365 25.56 6.51 1.13
N ALA A 366 24.48 7.04 1.70
CA ALA A 366 23.24 7.33 0.97
C ALA A 366 23.33 8.61 0.12
N GLY A 367 24.38 9.41 0.24
CA GLY A 367 24.58 10.66 -0.53
C GLY A 367 23.83 11.89 0.01
N PRO A 368 23.90 13.04 -0.68
CA PRO A 368 24.67 13.28 -1.91
C PRO A 368 26.19 13.38 -1.68
N ALA A 369 26.62 13.64 -0.45
CA ALA A 369 28.04 13.73 -0.08
C ALA A 369 28.49 12.46 0.66
N GLY A 370 29.79 12.32 0.86
CA GLY A 370 30.42 11.14 1.44
C GLY A 370 30.83 10.14 0.36
N GLY A 371 31.26 8.98 0.81
CA GLY A 371 31.83 7.95 -0.07
C GLY A 371 33.35 8.09 -0.24
N THR A 372 33.95 7.01 -0.65
CA THR A 372 35.38 6.88 -0.95
C THR A 372 35.57 6.26 -2.33
N GLY A 373 36.80 6.15 -2.82
CA GLY A 373 37.08 5.47 -4.09
C GLY A 373 36.61 3.98 -4.07
N GLU A 374 36.72 3.31 -2.94
CA GLU A 374 36.29 1.90 -2.76
C GLU A 374 34.80 1.78 -2.46
N ASN A 375 34.24 2.75 -1.77
CA ASN A 375 32.83 2.82 -1.36
C ASN A 375 32.20 4.14 -1.81
N PRO A 376 31.88 4.28 -3.11
CA PRO A 376 31.24 5.50 -3.62
C PRO A 376 29.85 5.72 -3.03
N VAL A 377 29.29 6.92 -3.22
CA VAL A 377 27.91 7.22 -2.84
C VAL A 377 26.96 6.17 -3.44
N GLY A 378 26.04 5.67 -2.66
CA GLY A 378 25.16 4.54 -3.00
C GLY A 378 25.64 3.20 -2.44
N THR A 379 26.86 3.11 -1.92
CA THR A 379 27.35 1.90 -1.27
C THR A 379 26.63 1.67 0.06
N ILE A 380 26.05 0.50 0.20
CA ILE A 380 25.34 0.03 1.39
C ILE A 380 25.94 -1.33 1.81
N TYR A 381 26.20 -1.47 3.07
CA TYR A 381 26.45 -2.76 3.69
C TYR A 381 25.27 -3.15 4.57
N LEU A 382 24.78 -4.34 4.33
CA LEU A 382 23.78 -5.01 5.16
C LEU A 382 24.49 -6.01 6.06
N GLY A 383 24.11 -6.08 7.33
CA GLY A 383 24.47 -7.13 8.27
C GLY A 383 23.24 -7.95 8.62
N LEU A 384 23.42 -9.25 8.74
CA LEU A 384 22.40 -10.19 9.23
C LEU A 384 23.05 -11.11 10.25
N HIS A 385 22.49 -11.14 11.45
CA HIS A 385 22.78 -12.10 12.50
C HIS A 385 21.55 -12.99 12.72
N GLY A 386 21.78 -14.27 12.94
CA GLY A 386 20.71 -15.23 13.20
C GLY A 386 21.26 -16.51 13.84
N PRO A 387 20.42 -17.51 14.10
CA PRO A 387 20.80 -18.75 14.78
C PRO A 387 21.96 -19.51 14.11
N ASN A 388 22.12 -19.34 12.80
CA ASN A 388 23.11 -20.06 12.01
C ASN A 388 24.42 -19.27 11.79
N GLY A 389 24.55 -18.05 12.31
CA GLY A 389 25.73 -17.20 12.17
C GLY A 389 25.44 -15.75 11.81
N SER A 390 26.50 -15.07 11.36
CA SER A 390 26.44 -13.65 10.99
C SER A 390 27.08 -13.44 9.62
N TRP A 391 26.46 -12.64 8.79
CA TRP A 391 26.88 -12.40 7.41
C TRP A 391 26.75 -10.92 7.04
N SER A 392 27.45 -10.53 5.99
CA SER A 392 27.29 -9.20 5.38
C SER A 392 27.06 -9.30 3.87
N ARG A 393 26.42 -8.27 3.32
CA ARG A 393 26.29 -8.05 1.86
C ARG A 393 26.61 -6.63 1.52
N LYS A 394 27.48 -6.43 0.50
CA LYS A 394 27.73 -5.13 -0.11
C LYS A 394 26.80 -4.93 -1.29
N LEU A 395 26.12 -3.79 -1.34
CA LEU A 395 25.22 -3.38 -2.41
C LEU A 395 25.61 -1.97 -2.88
N ASN A 396 25.29 -1.63 -4.13
CA ASN A 396 25.48 -0.28 -4.64
C ASN A 396 24.20 0.16 -5.37
N TYR A 397 23.60 1.27 -4.91
CA TYR A 397 22.39 1.81 -5.46
C TYR A 397 22.61 3.24 -5.95
N PRO A 398 22.61 3.46 -7.28
CA PRO A 398 22.65 4.83 -7.82
C PRO A 398 21.34 5.56 -7.53
N GLY A 399 21.41 6.89 -7.40
CA GLY A 399 20.23 7.73 -7.30
C GLY A 399 20.20 8.66 -6.08
N PRO A 400 19.10 9.39 -5.91
CA PRO A 400 18.95 10.33 -4.79
C PRO A 400 18.88 9.61 -3.45
N ARG A 401 19.31 10.29 -2.38
CA ARG A 401 19.41 9.76 -1.01
C ARG A 401 18.18 8.98 -0.55
N GLY A 402 16.96 9.50 -0.82
CA GLY A 402 15.71 8.83 -0.44
C GLY A 402 15.54 7.47 -1.12
N ALA A 403 15.86 7.37 -2.42
CA ALA A 403 15.78 6.14 -3.17
C ALA A 403 16.83 5.10 -2.71
N VAL A 404 18.06 5.55 -2.41
CA VAL A 404 19.11 4.67 -1.85
C VAL A 404 18.67 4.09 -0.51
N LYS A 405 18.14 4.92 0.40
CA LYS A 405 17.62 4.46 1.70
C LYS A 405 16.50 3.43 1.55
N GLN A 406 15.54 3.70 0.68
CA GLN A 406 14.40 2.81 0.47
C GLN A 406 14.83 1.46 -0.13
N ARG A 407 15.73 1.47 -1.12
CA ARG A 407 16.29 0.24 -1.70
C ARG A 407 17.08 -0.57 -0.69
N ALA A 408 17.85 0.09 0.19
CA ALA A 408 18.60 -0.56 1.26
C ALA A 408 17.65 -1.28 2.24
N VAL A 409 16.57 -0.62 2.64
CA VAL A 409 15.54 -1.20 3.51
C VAL A 409 14.87 -2.39 2.84
N THR A 410 14.43 -2.25 1.58
CA THR A 410 13.81 -3.35 0.83
C THR A 410 14.76 -4.56 0.72
N ALA A 411 16.04 -4.33 0.43
CA ALA A 411 17.03 -5.40 0.34
C ALA A 411 17.31 -6.08 1.69
N ALA A 412 17.32 -5.33 2.78
CA ALA A 412 17.50 -5.87 4.13
C ALA A 412 16.33 -6.78 4.52
N ILE A 413 15.09 -6.34 4.26
CA ILE A 413 13.88 -7.12 4.54
C ILE A 413 13.84 -8.37 3.64
N ASP A 414 14.17 -8.27 2.35
CA ASP A 414 14.19 -9.42 1.44
C ASP A 414 15.27 -10.43 1.82
N TRP A 415 16.41 -9.96 2.31
CA TRP A 415 17.45 -10.88 2.77
C TRP A 415 17.00 -11.67 4.00
N LEU A 416 16.39 -11.02 4.98
CA LEU A 416 15.80 -11.70 6.14
C LEU A 416 14.72 -12.71 5.70
N ARG A 417 13.83 -12.33 4.76
CA ARG A 417 12.82 -13.24 4.19
C ARG A 417 13.43 -14.53 3.65
N ARG A 418 14.51 -14.40 2.87
CA ARG A 418 15.22 -15.56 2.28
C ARG A 418 15.87 -16.42 3.34
N GLU A 419 16.42 -15.83 4.39
CA GLU A 419 17.04 -16.59 5.47
C GLU A 419 15.99 -17.37 6.28
N LEU A 420 14.87 -16.74 6.62
CA LEU A 420 13.74 -17.41 7.28
C LEU A 420 13.17 -18.55 6.43
N ALA A 421 13.08 -18.38 5.11
CA ALA A 421 12.65 -19.44 4.21
C ALA A 421 13.64 -20.64 4.19
N ARG A 422 14.95 -20.38 4.24
CA ARG A 422 15.98 -21.42 4.32
C ARG A 422 15.92 -22.18 5.64
N GLU A 423 15.76 -21.47 6.77
CA GLU A 423 15.59 -22.09 8.09
C GLU A 423 14.35 -23.00 8.10
N ALA A 424 13.23 -22.56 7.54
CA ALA A 424 12.02 -23.35 7.45
C ALA A 424 12.19 -24.65 6.62
N CYS A 425 12.98 -24.60 5.54
CA CYS A 425 13.28 -25.78 4.73
C CYS A 425 14.25 -26.78 5.40
N GLN A 426 15.03 -26.32 6.38
CA GLN A 426 15.98 -27.17 7.14
C GLN A 426 15.38 -27.75 8.41
N ALA A 427 14.26 -27.20 8.88
CA ALA A 427 13.57 -27.71 10.07
C ALA A 427 13.05 -29.13 9.79
N PRO A 428 13.29 -30.13 10.68
CA PRO A 428 12.73 -31.45 10.53
C PRO A 428 11.19 -31.36 10.52
N ALA A 429 10.55 -32.13 9.64
CA ALA A 429 9.10 -32.21 9.59
C ALA A 429 8.56 -32.52 11.01
N PRO A 430 7.49 -31.86 11.47
CA PRO A 430 6.90 -32.15 12.75
C PRO A 430 6.52 -33.64 12.78
N LEU A 431 7.01 -34.35 13.78
CA LEU A 431 6.59 -35.73 14.03
C LEU A 431 5.08 -35.72 14.14
N ALA A 432 4.41 -36.38 13.20
CA ALA A 432 2.96 -36.57 13.26
C ALA A 432 2.66 -37.35 14.54
N ASN A 433 2.00 -36.68 15.50
CA ASN A 433 1.42 -37.30 16.67
C ASN A 433 0.08 -37.96 16.35
#